data_34a99accd82cc1a3b2334dc8e6037364
#
_entry.id   34a99accd82cc1a3b2334dc8e6037364
#
_cell.length_a   1.000
_cell.length_b   1.000
_cell.length_c   1.000
_cell.angle_alpha   90.00
_cell.angle_beta   90.00
_cell.angle_gamma   90.00
#
_symmetry.space_group_name_H-M   'P 1'
#
loop_
_entity.id
_entity.type
_entity.pdbx_description
1 polymer ?
#
loop_
_entity_poly.entity_id
_entity_poly.type
_entity_poly.pdbx_seq_one_letter_code
_entity_poly.pdbx_strand_id
1 'polypeptide(L)'
;MHAAGLDFGTSNSAIGVIRDGAPVLAPIDGGSAMMPSAIFFDFEEERPSFGREAINAYVSGHDGRLMRSLKSILGSRLVKEDTFLRTRRVPFTTILGLVIGEMKKRAEEFLGAPIEGVVHGRPVHFVDGDAAADRFAEDTLTQVAEDAGFAHVTFAYEPIAAARAYERTIAREETALIADIGGGTSDFSVVRLSPERRDQAERASDILATGGLRLGGTDFDRLLSLDAVMPVFGLGASLKSKRLPMPSILYAELAHWPSINNLYNARTLREVRELDADCREPQKSRRLLQVIEKRLGHRVAMEVEGAKIRLTERESDAVDLSLVEAGLSAPVTRSAFDAAIAEELSRMAHCVRETLSKAGVNAAGQKTLRLNSQKVDTIFVTGGSGLVPAVRQLLAALLPHAVLRSGDDFLSVAKGLTEEARIRFG
;
A
#
# COMPACT_ATOMS: atom_id res chain seq x y z
N MET A 1 25.63 -8.55 -18.28
CA MET A 1 24.23 -9.02 -18.14
C MET A 1 23.38 -7.85 -17.63
N HIS A 2 22.22 -7.57 -18.25
CA HIS A 2 21.35 -6.52 -17.71
C HIS A 2 20.50 -7.07 -16.56
N ALA A 3 20.44 -6.32 -15.48
CA ALA A 3 19.66 -6.70 -14.31
C ALA A 3 18.82 -5.51 -13.80
N ALA A 4 17.72 -5.83 -13.13
CA ALA A 4 16.77 -4.87 -12.57
C ALA A 4 16.61 -5.05 -11.06
N GLY A 5 16.23 -3.96 -10.39
CA GLY A 5 15.67 -3.99 -9.05
C GLY A 5 14.15 -3.87 -9.13
N LEU A 6 13.42 -4.84 -8.61
CA LEU A 6 11.96 -4.90 -8.68
C LEU A 6 11.35 -4.77 -7.28
N ASP A 7 10.65 -3.69 -7.05
CA ASP A 7 9.76 -3.51 -5.91
C ASP A 7 8.32 -3.82 -6.34
N PHE A 8 7.85 -5.01 -5.99
CA PHE A 8 6.47 -5.42 -6.21
C PHE A 8 5.68 -5.20 -4.91
N GLY A 9 5.10 -4.01 -4.78
CA GLY A 9 4.36 -3.60 -3.58
C GLY A 9 2.89 -4.03 -3.59
N THR A 10 2.24 -3.95 -2.42
CA THR A 10 0.80 -4.23 -2.29
C THR A 10 -0.05 -3.20 -3.01
N SER A 11 0.28 -1.92 -2.91
CA SER A 11 -0.49 -0.82 -3.51
C SER A 11 0.14 -0.29 -4.79
N ASN A 12 1.46 -0.13 -4.80
CA ASN A 12 2.22 0.37 -5.91
C ASN A 12 3.46 -0.49 -6.12
N SER A 13 3.94 -0.54 -7.35
CA SER A 13 5.14 -1.26 -7.76
C SER A 13 6.05 -0.37 -8.59
N ALA A 14 7.35 -0.65 -8.57
CA ALA A 14 8.35 0.05 -9.37
C ALA A 14 9.47 -0.90 -9.79
N ILE A 15 10.12 -0.59 -10.90
CA ILE A 15 11.27 -1.34 -11.39
C ILE A 15 12.35 -0.35 -11.83
N GLY A 16 13.59 -0.62 -11.45
CA GLY A 16 14.74 0.16 -11.87
C GLY A 16 15.75 -0.68 -12.61
N VAL A 17 16.53 -0.02 -13.45
CA VAL A 17 17.57 -0.63 -14.29
C VAL A 17 18.89 0.13 -14.14
N ILE A 18 19.98 -0.48 -14.53
CA ILE A 18 21.28 0.19 -14.61
C ILE A 18 21.43 0.77 -16.01
N ARG A 19 21.50 2.09 -16.11
CA ARG A 19 21.69 2.83 -17.34
C ARG A 19 22.88 3.75 -17.20
N ASP A 20 23.84 3.66 -18.12
CA ASP A 20 25.10 4.42 -18.08
C ASP A 20 25.85 4.29 -16.75
N GLY A 21 25.82 3.07 -16.14
CA GLY A 21 26.47 2.75 -14.87
C GLY A 21 25.73 3.26 -13.62
N ALA A 22 24.59 3.94 -13.77
CA ALA A 22 23.81 4.49 -12.67
C ALA A 22 22.45 3.77 -12.52
N PRO A 23 21.93 3.60 -11.28
CA PRO A 23 20.58 3.09 -11.06
C PRO A 23 19.53 4.14 -11.44
N VAL A 24 18.62 3.79 -12.33
CA VAL A 24 17.54 4.64 -12.83
C VAL A 24 16.22 3.89 -12.75
N LEU A 25 15.18 4.51 -12.25
CA LEU A 25 13.83 3.93 -12.26
C LEU A 25 13.18 4.07 -13.64
N ALA A 26 12.63 2.98 -14.15
CA ALA A 26 11.95 2.97 -15.43
C ALA A 26 10.58 3.64 -15.31
N PRO A 27 10.19 4.51 -16.27
CA PRO A 27 8.88 5.18 -16.28
C PRO A 27 7.79 4.23 -16.80
N ILE A 28 7.37 3.28 -15.96
CA ILE A 28 6.50 2.15 -16.35
C ILE A 28 4.99 2.44 -16.35
N ASP A 29 4.55 3.66 -16.00
CA ASP A 29 3.11 3.97 -15.94
C ASP A 29 2.83 5.42 -16.39
N GLY A 30 2.64 5.63 -17.69
CA GLY A 30 2.33 6.95 -18.25
C GLY A 30 3.39 8.02 -17.96
N GLY A 31 4.68 7.65 -17.96
CA GLY A 31 5.79 8.51 -17.61
C GLY A 31 6.16 8.50 -16.12
N SER A 32 5.34 7.90 -15.26
CA SER A 32 5.64 7.70 -13.84
C SER A 32 6.47 6.43 -13.63
N ALA A 33 7.46 6.49 -12.74
CA ALA A 33 8.20 5.32 -12.30
C ALA A 33 7.40 4.43 -11.34
N MET A 34 6.33 4.95 -10.75
CA MET A 34 5.45 4.24 -9.84
C MET A 34 4.16 3.83 -10.56
N MET A 35 3.87 2.54 -10.57
CA MET A 35 2.68 1.93 -11.15
C MET A 35 1.79 1.37 -10.03
N PRO A 36 0.51 1.70 -9.95
CA PRO A 36 -0.43 0.99 -9.10
C PRO A 36 -0.37 -0.52 -9.34
N SER A 37 -0.30 -1.34 -8.28
CA SER A 37 -0.28 -2.81 -8.35
C SER A 37 -1.68 -3.33 -8.70
N ALA A 38 -2.15 -3.00 -9.90
CA ALA A 38 -3.49 -3.25 -10.40
C ALA A 38 -3.46 -3.84 -11.81
N ILE A 39 -4.38 -4.78 -12.05
CA ILE A 39 -4.67 -5.35 -13.37
C ILE A 39 -6.18 -5.36 -13.56
N PHE A 40 -6.64 -4.96 -14.73
CA PHE A 40 -8.04 -5.03 -15.13
C PHE A 40 -8.19 -5.91 -16.36
N PHE A 41 -9.03 -6.91 -16.25
CA PHE A 41 -9.42 -7.77 -17.37
C PHE A 41 -10.69 -7.19 -17.97
N ASP A 42 -10.53 -6.50 -19.09
CA ASP A 42 -11.65 -6.00 -19.87
C ASP A 42 -12.31 -7.19 -20.59
N PHE A 43 -13.62 -7.31 -20.40
CA PHE A 43 -14.37 -8.42 -20.96
C PHE A 43 -14.85 -8.15 -22.41
N GLU A 44 -14.77 -6.94 -22.89
CA GLU A 44 -15.11 -6.57 -24.25
C GLU A 44 -13.86 -6.59 -25.14
N GLU A 45 -12.75 -6.01 -24.65
CA GLU A 45 -11.49 -5.94 -25.43
C GLU A 45 -10.64 -7.20 -25.34
N GLU A 46 -10.97 -8.14 -24.46
CA GLU A 46 -10.27 -9.43 -24.23
C GLU A 46 -8.77 -9.30 -23.89
N ARG A 47 -8.33 -8.13 -23.48
CA ARG A 47 -6.95 -7.85 -23.08
C ARG A 47 -6.87 -7.25 -21.67
N PRO A 48 -5.81 -7.57 -20.90
CA PRO A 48 -5.58 -6.91 -19.63
C PRO A 48 -5.00 -5.51 -19.83
N SER A 49 -5.38 -4.58 -18.96
CA SER A 49 -4.69 -3.32 -18.73
C SER A 49 -4.07 -3.29 -17.33
N PHE A 50 -3.05 -2.42 -17.11
CA PHE A 50 -2.23 -2.41 -15.91
C PHE A 50 -2.10 -1.01 -15.33
N GLY A 51 -1.81 -0.92 -14.02
CA GLY A 51 -1.54 0.34 -13.36
C GLY A 51 -2.74 1.30 -13.38
N ARG A 52 -2.48 2.56 -13.70
CA ARG A 52 -3.53 3.60 -13.79
C ARG A 52 -4.53 3.32 -14.87
N GLU A 53 -4.11 2.76 -15.99
CA GLU A 53 -5.03 2.38 -17.08
C GLU A 53 -6.06 1.37 -16.58
N ALA A 54 -5.65 0.35 -15.82
CA ALA A 54 -6.53 -0.63 -15.21
C ALA A 54 -7.57 0.00 -14.27
N ILE A 55 -7.12 0.94 -13.42
CA ILE A 55 -8.02 1.64 -12.50
C ILE A 55 -8.98 2.53 -13.26
N ASN A 56 -8.51 3.26 -14.26
CA ASN A 56 -9.33 4.17 -15.07
C ASN A 56 -10.40 3.42 -15.86
N ALA A 57 -10.06 2.31 -16.52
CA ALA A 57 -11.02 1.46 -17.23
C ALA A 57 -12.15 0.99 -16.30
N TYR A 58 -11.77 0.48 -15.13
CA TYR A 58 -12.73 0.02 -14.14
C TYR A 58 -13.65 1.15 -13.62
N VAL A 59 -13.06 2.31 -13.27
CA VAL A 59 -13.80 3.47 -12.74
C VAL A 59 -14.68 4.11 -13.80
N SER A 60 -14.30 4.01 -15.08
CA SER A 60 -15.12 4.45 -16.22
C SER A 60 -16.29 3.52 -16.51
N GLY A 61 -16.39 2.39 -15.82
CA GLY A 61 -17.53 1.47 -15.90
C GLY A 61 -17.42 0.44 -17.02
N HIS A 62 -16.22 0.18 -17.54
CA HIS A 62 -15.98 -0.93 -18.46
C HIS A 62 -16.38 -2.26 -17.82
N ASP A 63 -16.98 -3.14 -18.60
CA ASP A 63 -17.33 -4.48 -18.13
C ASP A 63 -16.08 -5.33 -18.00
N GLY A 64 -15.74 -5.70 -16.76
CA GLY A 64 -14.50 -6.40 -16.52
C GLY A 64 -14.23 -6.66 -15.04
N ARG A 65 -13.04 -7.15 -14.77
CA ARG A 65 -12.61 -7.48 -13.41
C ARG A 65 -11.31 -6.77 -13.05
N LEU A 66 -11.40 -5.84 -12.10
CA LEU A 66 -10.23 -5.22 -11.48
C LEU A 66 -9.69 -6.10 -10.35
N MET A 67 -8.39 -6.29 -10.31
CA MET A 67 -7.67 -6.93 -9.22
C MET A 67 -6.56 -6.01 -8.74
N ARG A 68 -6.46 -5.83 -7.43
CA ARG A 68 -5.47 -5.00 -6.75
C ARG A 68 -4.86 -5.76 -5.57
N SER A 69 -3.77 -5.24 -5.02
CA SER A 69 -3.14 -5.77 -3.80
C SER A 69 -2.70 -7.23 -3.93
N LEU A 70 -2.27 -7.63 -5.12
CA LEU A 70 -1.94 -9.02 -5.44
C LEU A 70 -0.79 -9.58 -4.59
N LYS A 71 0.14 -8.73 -4.12
CA LYS A 71 1.20 -9.15 -3.19
C LYS A 71 0.64 -9.78 -1.89
N SER A 72 -0.53 -9.32 -1.43
CA SER A 72 -1.14 -9.79 -0.18
C SER A 72 -1.61 -11.25 -0.21
N ILE A 73 -1.73 -11.87 -1.39
CA ILE A 73 -2.07 -13.30 -1.51
C ILE A 73 -0.86 -14.21 -1.29
N LEU A 74 0.36 -13.68 -1.42
CA LEU A 74 1.58 -14.45 -1.16
C LEU A 74 1.61 -14.90 0.31
N GLY A 75 2.01 -16.15 0.54
CA GLY A 75 1.96 -16.75 1.87
C GLY A 75 0.57 -17.17 2.34
N SER A 76 -0.51 -16.79 1.64
CA SER A 76 -1.88 -17.26 1.94
C SER A 76 -2.25 -18.49 1.10
N ARG A 77 -3.32 -19.20 1.53
CA ARG A 77 -3.85 -20.33 0.74
C ARG A 77 -4.38 -19.91 -0.62
N LEU A 78 -4.78 -18.63 -0.76
CA LEU A 78 -5.34 -18.09 -2.00
C LEU A 78 -4.37 -18.17 -3.18
N VAL A 79 -3.06 -18.13 -2.95
CA VAL A 79 -2.07 -18.21 -4.04
C VAL A 79 -2.14 -19.54 -4.79
N LYS A 80 -2.64 -20.61 -4.14
CA LYS A 80 -2.86 -21.96 -4.74
C LYS A 80 -4.22 -22.10 -5.41
N GLU A 81 -5.06 -21.09 -5.30
CA GLU A 81 -6.41 -21.11 -5.84
C GLU A 81 -6.45 -20.46 -7.23
N ASP A 82 -7.55 -20.70 -7.90
CA ASP A 82 -7.87 -20.07 -9.17
C ASP A 82 -8.97 -19.05 -8.98
N THR A 83 -8.99 -18.08 -9.86
CA THR A 83 -10.09 -17.14 -9.98
C THR A 83 -10.82 -17.32 -11.31
N PHE A 84 -12.04 -16.81 -11.40
CA PHE A 84 -12.80 -16.85 -12.64
C PHE A 84 -12.73 -15.49 -13.37
N LEU A 85 -12.29 -15.54 -14.61
CA LEU A 85 -12.45 -14.45 -15.58
C LEU A 85 -13.53 -14.87 -16.57
N ARG A 86 -14.75 -14.36 -16.38
CA ARG A 86 -15.99 -14.92 -16.99
C ARG A 86 -16.14 -16.41 -16.66
N THR A 87 -16.03 -17.27 -17.69
CA THR A 87 -16.11 -18.73 -17.58
C THR A 87 -14.74 -19.40 -17.47
N ARG A 88 -13.66 -18.65 -17.69
CA ARG A 88 -12.29 -19.19 -17.71
C ARG A 88 -11.70 -19.18 -16.31
N ARG A 89 -11.16 -20.30 -15.88
CA ARG A 89 -10.44 -20.47 -14.64
C ARG A 89 -8.97 -20.10 -14.83
N VAL A 90 -8.44 -19.19 -13.98
CA VAL A 90 -7.08 -18.65 -14.09
C VAL A 90 -6.40 -18.70 -12.73
N PRO A 91 -5.22 -19.33 -12.60
CA PRO A 91 -4.45 -19.33 -11.36
C PRO A 91 -4.03 -17.92 -10.95
N PHE A 92 -4.02 -17.64 -9.65
CA PHE A 92 -3.53 -16.36 -9.16
C PHE A 92 -2.04 -16.13 -9.47
N THR A 93 -1.24 -17.19 -9.55
CA THR A 93 0.18 -17.09 -9.96
C THR A 93 0.32 -16.59 -11.41
N THR A 94 -0.57 -17.00 -12.31
CA THR A 94 -0.60 -16.47 -13.68
C THR A 94 -0.88 -14.97 -13.69
N ILE A 95 -1.78 -14.49 -12.83
CA ILE A 95 -2.11 -13.06 -12.73
C ILE A 95 -0.93 -12.25 -12.18
N LEU A 96 -0.22 -12.77 -11.18
CA LEU A 96 1.03 -12.19 -10.69
C LEU A 96 2.07 -12.10 -11.82
N GLY A 97 2.23 -13.20 -12.59
CA GLY A 97 3.16 -13.26 -13.73
C GLY A 97 2.85 -12.24 -14.82
N LEU A 98 1.57 -11.98 -15.10
CA LEU A 98 1.17 -10.95 -16.05
C LEU A 98 1.61 -9.54 -15.59
N VAL A 99 1.44 -9.21 -14.31
CA VAL A 99 1.86 -7.90 -13.78
C VAL A 99 3.38 -7.76 -13.79
N ILE A 100 4.12 -8.76 -13.30
CA ILE A 100 5.59 -8.75 -13.27
C ILE A 100 6.16 -8.74 -14.69
N GLY A 101 5.57 -9.52 -15.61
CA GLY A 101 5.97 -9.56 -17.02
C GLY A 101 5.74 -8.23 -17.74
N GLU A 102 4.63 -7.54 -17.47
CA GLU A 102 4.38 -6.21 -18.04
C GLU A 102 5.38 -5.17 -17.48
N MET A 103 5.70 -5.23 -16.19
CA MET A 103 6.73 -4.36 -15.61
C MET A 103 8.10 -4.59 -16.26
N LYS A 104 8.49 -5.86 -16.41
CA LYS A 104 9.74 -6.25 -17.11
C LYS A 104 9.76 -5.69 -18.52
N LYS A 105 8.70 -5.95 -19.31
CA LYS A 105 8.56 -5.48 -20.68
C LYS A 105 8.75 -3.96 -20.79
N ARG A 106 8.05 -3.18 -19.98
CA ARG A 106 8.18 -1.70 -19.96
C ARG A 106 9.57 -1.24 -19.55
N ALA A 107 10.22 -1.95 -18.63
CA ALA A 107 11.61 -1.66 -18.24
C ALA A 107 12.60 -1.98 -19.37
N GLU A 108 12.40 -3.08 -20.12
CA GLU A 108 13.18 -3.44 -21.30
C GLU A 108 13.01 -2.43 -22.45
N GLU A 109 11.78 -1.98 -22.68
CA GLU A 109 11.50 -0.90 -23.65
C GLU A 109 12.23 0.40 -23.28
N PHE A 110 12.25 0.75 -21.98
CA PHE A 110 12.99 1.93 -21.48
C PHE A 110 14.50 1.77 -21.58
N LEU A 111 15.03 0.58 -21.27
CA LEU A 111 16.46 0.27 -21.34
C LEU A 111 16.95 0.13 -22.78
N GLY A 112 16.08 -0.37 -23.67
CA GLY A 112 16.43 -0.74 -25.04
C GLY A 112 17.17 -2.08 -25.17
N ALA A 113 17.11 -2.93 -24.14
CA ALA A 113 17.77 -4.24 -24.08
C ALA A 113 17.00 -5.23 -23.17
N PRO A 114 17.12 -6.56 -23.42
CA PRO A 114 16.54 -7.56 -22.55
C PRO A 114 17.16 -7.53 -21.15
N ILE A 115 16.32 -7.80 -20.12
CA ILE A 115 16.72 -7.88 -18.72
C ILE A 115 16.71 -9.35 -18.30
N GLU A 116 17.87 -9.89 -17.97
CA GLU A 116 18.05 -11.31 -17.63
C GLU A 116 18.01 -11.56 -16.13
N GLY A 117 18.52 -10.62 -15.32
CA GLY A 117 18.60 -10.73 -13.86
C GLY A 117 17.63 -9.81 -13.13
N VAL A 118 17.15 -10.23 -11.96
CA VAL A 118 16.36 -9.40 -11.08
C VAL A 118 16.76 -9.56 -9.61
N VAL A 119 16.87 -8.43 -8.91
CA VAL A 119 16.81 -8.39 -7.45
C VAL A 119 15.39 -7.99 -7.06
N HIS A 120 14.63 -8.96 -6.57
CA HIS A 120 13.26 -8.77 -6.13
C HIS A 120 13.23 -8.33 -4.67
N GLY A 121 12.46 -7.30 -4.34
CA GLY A 121 12.18 -6.89 -2.97
C GLY A 121 11.33 -7.93 -2.25
N ARG A 122 11.73 -8.25 -1.01
CA ARG A 122 10.92 -9.05 -0.11
C ARG A 122 10.77 -8.38 1.25
N PRO A 123 9.60 -8.51 1.91
CA PRO A 123 9.50 -8.18 3.32
C PRO A 123 10.41 -9.11 4.14
N VAL A 124 10.69 -8.78 5.38
CA VAL A 124 11.48 -9.69 6.24
C VAL A 124 10.75 -11.01 6.43
N HIS A 125 9.42 -10.95 6.60
CA HIS A 125 8.55 -12.12 6.60
C HIS A 125 7.34 -11.86 5.71
N PHE A 126 7.04 -12.79 4.79
CA PHE A 126 5.74 -12.82 4.09
C PHE A 126 4.64 -13.30 5.03
N VAL A 127 5.01 -14.19 5.97
CA VAL A 127 4.10 -14.75 6.97
C VAL A 127 4.81 -14.83 8.30
N ASP A 128 4.35 -14.02 9.26
CA ASP A 128 4.91 -13.99 10.60
C ASP A 128 4.72 -15.33 11.32
N GLY A 129 5.80 -15.84 11.90
CA GLY A 129 5.78 -17.06 12.74
C GLY A 129 5.61 -18.37 11.98
N ASP A 130 5.52 -18.36 10.65
CA ASP A 130 5.43 -19.56 9.81
C ASP A 130 6.51 -19.59 8.73
N ALA A 131 7.67 -20.17 9.08
CA ALA A 131 8.82 -20.27 8.18
C ALA A 131 8.56 -21.15 6.93
N ALA A 132 7.60 -22.05 6.96
CA ALA A 132 7.24 -22.88 5.80
C ALA A 132 6.39 -22.06 4.81
N ALA A 133 5.41 -21.31 5.30
CA ALA A 133 4.61 -20.40 4.50
C ALA A 133 5.46 -19.25 3.93
N ASP A 134 6.42 -18.75 4.70
CA ASP A 134 7.35 -17.70 4.27
C ASP A 134 8.21 -18.16 3.08
N ARG A 135 8.84 -19.35 3.19
CA ARG A 135 9.60 -19.95 2.08
C ARG A 135 8.72 -20.23 0.86
N PHE A 136 7.51 -20.76 1.08
CA PHE A 136 6.58 -21.01 -0.02
C PHE A 136 6.21 -19.74 -0.79
N ALA A 137 6.09 -18.59 -0.11
CA ALA A 137 5.83 -17.30 -0.74
C ALA A 137 7.04 -16.84 -1.59
N GLU A 138 8.27 -17.01 -1.08
CA GLU A 138 9.50 -16.71 -1.82
C GLU A 138 9.68 -17.61 -3.04
N ASP A 139 9.49 -18.94 -2.88
CA ASP A 139 9.54 -19.91 -3.98
C ASP A 139 8.51 -19.58 -5.06
N THR A 140 7.30 -19.18 -4.64
CA THR A 140 6.24 -18.76 -5.57
C THR A 140 6.66 -17.52 -6.37
N LEU A 141 7.22 -16.50 -5.72
CA LEU A 141 7.71 -15.31 -6.43
C LEU A 141 8.87 -15.61 -7.35
N THR A 142 9.77 -16.52 -6.94
CA THR A 142 10.86 -17.00 -7.81
C THR A 142 10.28 -17.58 -9.09
N GLN A 143 9.37 -18.54 -8.98
CA GLN A 143 8.75 -19.19 -10.14
C GLN A 143 8.00 -18.19 -11.04
N VAL A 144 7.24 -17.27 -10.41
CA VAL A 144 6.51 -16.23 -11.16
C VAL A 144 7.46 -15.30 -11.92
N ALA A 145 8.60 -14.93 -11.32
CA ALA A 145 9.60 -14.09 -11.98
C ALA A 145 10.31 -14.86 -13.13
N GLU A 146 10.63 -16.14 -12.93
CA GLU A 146 11.19 -17.01 -13.97
C GLU A 146 10.21 -17.17 -15.15
N ASP A 147 8.93 -17.42 -14.85
CA ASP A 147 7.86 -17.51 -15.86
C ASP A 147 7.67 -16.18 -16.61
N ALA A 148 7.94 -15.03 -15.96
CA ALA A 148 7.96 -13.72 -16.59
C ALA A 148 9.22 -13.46 -17.45
N GLY A 149 10.17 -14.41 -17.48
CA GLY A 149 11.35 -14.40 -18.34
C GLY A 149 12.62 -13.82 -17.72
N PHE A 150 12.72 -13.75 -16.38
CA PHE A 150 14.00 -13.50 -15.72
C PHE A 150 14.77 -14.82 -15.59
N ALA A 151 16.01 -14.86 -16.08
CA ALA A 151 16.87 -16.05 -16.01
C ALA A 151 17.54 -16.20 -14.62
N HIS A 152 17.71 -15.09 -13.91
CA HIS A 152 18.38 -15.06 -12.62
C HIS A 152 17.54 -14.23 -11.64
N VAL A 153 17.00 -14.90 -10.61
CA VAL A 153 16.16 -14.27 -9.58
C VAL A 153 16.91 -14.32 -8.24
N THR A 154 17.04 -13.18 -7.60
CA THR A 154 17.57 -13.07 -6.23
C THR A 154 16.72 -12.13 -5.42
N PHE A 155 16.79 -12.21 -4.08
CA PHE A 155 15.99 -11.38 -3.19
C PHE A 155 16.86 -10.45 -2.34
N ALA A 156 16.31 -9.27 -2.02
CA ALA A 156 16.85 -8.40 -1.00
C ALA A 156 15.73 -7.92 -0.07
N TYR A 157 16.05 -7.73 1.21
CA TYR A 157 15.09 -7.25 2.20
C TYR A 157 14.72 -5.79 1.93
N GLU A 158 13.43 -5.51 1.78
CA GLU A 158 12.89 -4.17 1.53
C GLU A 158 13.37 -3.12 2.52
N PRO A 159 13.41 -3.36 3.86
CA PRO A 159 13.93 -2.38 4.81
C PRO A 159 15.42 -2.06 4.62
N ILE A 160 16.23 -3.02 4.20
CA ILE A 160 17.63 -2.79 3.88
C ILE A 160 17.75 -1.97 2.59
N ALA A 161 16.99 -2.34 1.55
CA ALA A 161 16.95 -1.60 0.30
C ALA A 161 16.50 -0.15 0.52
N ALA A 162 15.44 0.08 1.31
CA ALA A 162 14.94 1.43 1.62
C ALA A 162 16.01 2.32 2.26
N ALA A 163 16.82 1.76 3.16
CA ALA A 163 17.85 2.51 3.87
C ALA A 163 19.18 2.67 3.08
N ARG A 164 19.32 1.99 1.93
CA ARG A 164 20.62 1.86 1.25
C ARG A 164 21.22 3.21 0.81
N ALA A 165 20.40 4.11 0.28
CA ALA A 165 20.86 5.44 -0.10
C ALA A 165 21.37 6.23 1.12
N TYR A 166 20.68 6.12 2.25
CA TYR A 166 21.10 6.74 3.51
C TYR A 166 22.37 6.12 4.06
N GLU A 167 22.51 4.79 4.04
CA GLU A 167 23.68 4.07 4.53
C GLU A 167 24.99 4.52 3.83
N ARG A 168 24.91 5.00 2.59
CA ARG A 168 26.05 5.56 1.87
C ARG A 168 26.52 6.91 2.42
N THR A 169 25.69 7.60 3.19
CA THR A 169 25.99 8.92 3.74
C THR A 169 26.51 8.88 5.17
N ILE A 170 26.37 7.76 5.87
CA ILE A 170 26.82 7.63 7.24
C ILE A 170 28.31 7.33 7.33
N ALA A 171 28.95 7.88 8.36
CA ALA A 171 30.39 7.71 8.63
C ALA A 171 30.70 6.68 9.72
N ARG A 172 29.69 6.18 10.42
CA ARG A 172 29.79 5.22 11.53
C ARG A 172 28.59 4.28 11.52
N GLU A 173 28.69 3.19 12.28
CA GLU A 173 27.52 2.32 12.51
C GLU A 173 26.39 3.08 13.22
N GLU A 174 25.18 2.87 12.74
CA GLU A 174 23.94 3.43 13.29
C GLU A 174 22.85 2.35 13.41
N THR A 175 22.04 2.46 14.45
CA THR A 175 20.79 1.68 14.53
C THR A 175 19.65 2.53 14.00
N ALA A 176 18.94 2.03 13.01
CA ALA A 176 17.81 2.71 12.39
C ALA A 176 16.49 1.95 12.61
N LEU A 177 15.40 2.69 12.83
CA LEU A 177 14.04 2.19 12.67
C LEU A 177 13.59 2.51 11.25
N ILE A 178 13.36 1.50 10.44
CA ILE A 178 12.72 1.63 9.13
C ILE A 178 11.24 1.44 9.34
N ALA A 179 10.45 2.45 9.01
CA ALA A 179 8.98 2.43 9.07
C ALA A 179 8.44 2.52 7.63
N ASP A 180 8.05 1.39 7.07
CA ASP A 180 7.41 1.30 5.75
C ASP A 180 5.90 1.26 5.93
N ILE A 181 5.24 2.38 5.59
CA ILE A 181 3.80 2.54 5.79
C ILE A 181 3.14 2.71 4.43
N GLY A 182 2.71 1.57 3.91
CA GLY A 182 2.07 1.46 2.60
C GLY A 182 0.57 1.75 2.62
N GLY A 183 -0.11 1.29 1.58
CA GLY A 183 -1.57 1.45 1.48
C GLY A 183 -2.35 0.45 2.33
N GLY A 184 -1.84 -0.77 2.54
CA GLY A 184 -2.55 -1.84 3.27
C GLY A 184 -1.78 -2.43 4.44
N THR A 185 -0.47 -2.16 4.56
CA THR A 185 0.39 -2.66 5.64
C THR A 185 1.27 -1.57 6.18
N SER A 186 1.72 -1.75 7.42
CA SER A 186 2.75 -0.95 8.06
C SER A 186 3.78 -1.90 8.65
N ASP A 187 4.99 -1.85 8.12
CA ASP A 187 6.09 -2.73 8.47
C ASP A 187 7.19 -1.94 9.18
N PHE A 188 7.62 -2.43 10.34
CA PHE A 188 8.63 -1.80 11.18
C PHE A 188 9.82 -2.72 11.34
N SER A 189 11.00 -2.25 10.97
CA SER A 189 12.24 -3.02 11.08
C SER A 189 13.31 -2.22 11.81
N VAL A 190 13.88 -2.78 12.84
CA VAL A 190 15.08 -2.22 13.48
C VAL A 190 16.29 -2.84 12.80
N VAL A 191 17.09 -2.00 12.16
CA VAL A 191 18.22 -2.44 11.35
C VAL A 191 19.51 -1.77 11.80
N ARG A 192 20.63 -2.48 11.64
CA ARG A 192 21.97 -1.95 11.78
C ARG A 192 22.49 -1.53 10.41
N LEU A 193 22.90 -0.28 10.30
CA LEU A 193 23.50 0.30 9.11
C LEU A 193 24.98 0.61 9.39
N SER A 194 25.87 0.29 8.45
CA SER A 194 27.31 0.48 8.66
C SER A 194 28.04 0.69 7.34
N PRO A 195 29.00 1.64 7.28
CA PRO A 195 29.84 1.86 6.10
C PRO A 195 30.55 0.60 5.61
N GLU A 196 30.98 -0.28 6.53
CA GLU A 196 31.71 -1.51 6.23
C GLU A 196 30.84 -2.60 5.62
N ARG A 197 29.51 -2.50 5.81
CA ARG A 197 28.53 -3.53 5.38
C ARG A 197 27.72 -3.15 4.16
N ARG A 198 27.78 -1.89 3.75
CA ARG A 198 26.94 -1.34 2.68
C ARG A 198 27.05 -2.06 1.33
N ASP A 199 28.20 -2.68 1.04
CA ASP A 199 28.42 -3.40 -0.23
C ASP A 199 28.33 -4.93 -0.07
N GLN A 200 27.92 -5.42 1.11
CA GLN A 200 27.69 -6.85 1.34
C GLN A 200 26.30 -7.26 0.81
N ALA A 201 26.25 -8.43 0.18
CA ALA A 201 25.02 -9.01 -0.33
C ALA A 201 24.18 -9.67 0.79
N GLU A 202 24.86 -10.30 1.77
CA GLU A 202 24.20 -10.97 2.88
C GLU A 202 24.00 -10.03 4.07
N ARG A 203 22.75 -9.57 4.25
CA ARG A 203 22.37 -8.55 5.22
C ARG A 203 21.33 -9.01 6.26
N ALA A 204 20.95 -10.30 6.26
CA ALA A 204 19.94 -10.82 7.21
C ALA A 204 20.30 -10.55 8.68
N SER A 205 21.60 -10.65 9.02
CA SER A 205 22.11 -10.39 10.38
C SER A 205 22.05 -8.92 10.80
N ASP A 206 21.78 -8.00 9.88
CA ASP A 206 21.64 -6.58 10.18
C ASP A 206 20.20 -6.23 10.61
N ILE A 207 19.25 -7.12 10.39
CA ILE A 207 17.88 -6.96 10.84
C ILE A 207 17.80 -7.46 12.28
N LEU A 208 17.68 -6.54 13.23
CA LEU A 208 17.69 -6.82 14.67
C LEU A 208 16.31 -7.28 15.17
N ALA A 209 15.25 -6.70 14.65
CA ALA A 209 13.87 -7.09 14.92
C ALA A 209 12.92 -6.55 13.87
N THR A 210 11.76 -7.19 13.78
CA THR A 210 10.67 -6.79 12.90
C THR A 210 9.32 -6.88 13.61
N GLY A 211 8.37 -6.11 13.12
CA GLY A 211 6.96 -6.16 13.48
C GLY A 211 6.14 -5.52 12.37
N GLY A 212 4.91 -5.96 12.20
CA GLY A 212 4.04 -5.47 11.14
C GLY A 212 2.58 -5.47 11.56
N LEU A 213 1.80 -4.68 10.85
CA LEU A 213 0.34 -4.56 10.98
C LEU A 213 -0.31 -4.58 9.61
N ARG A 214 -1.45 -5.27 9.49
CA ARG A 214 -2.37 -5.08 8.37
C ARG A 214 -3.18 -3.80 8.59
N LEU A 215 -2.53 -2.68 8.43
CA LEU A 215 -3.06 -1.34 8.61
C LEU A 215 -2.23 -0.40 7.75
N GLY A 216 -2.88 0.43 6.96
CA GLY A 216 -2.19 1.35 6.06
C GLY A 216 -3.09 2.49 5.58
N GLY A 217 -2.72 3.12 4.48
CA GLY A 217 -3.41 4.28 3.94
C GLY A 217 -4.86 4.05 3.56
N THR A 218 -5.21 2.83 3.13
CA THR A 218 -6.60 2.49 2.79
C THR A 218 -7.51 2.41 4.02
N ASP A 219 -6.97 2.09 5.20
CA ASP A 219 -7.71 2.19 6.46
C ASP A 219 -7.94 3.65 6.83
N PHE A 220 -6.95 4.51 6.61
CA PHE A 220 -7.09 5.95 6.81
C PHE A 220 -8.14 6.55 5.86
N ASP A 221 -8.15 6.13 4.57
CA ASP A 221 -9.18 6.53 3.61
C ASP A 221 -10.58 6.12 4.08
N ARG A 222 -10.70 4.88 4.54
CA ARG A 222 -11.96 4.35 5.06
C ARG A 222 -12.48 5.18 6.25
N LEU A 223 -11.61 5.51 7.19
CA LEU A 223 -11.97 6.28 8.37
C LEU A 223 -12.34 7.73 8.04
N LEU A 224 -11.56 8.39 7.17
CA LEU A 224 -11.88 9.71 6.67
C LEU A 224 -13.24 9.71 5.93
N SER A 225 -13.50 8.68 5.13
CA SER A 225 -14.76 8.51 4.42
C SER A 225 -15.94 8.35 5.39
N LEU A 226 -15.80 7.51 6.43
CA LEU A 226 -16.84 7.30 7.44
C LEU A 226 -17.13 8.55 8.25
N ASP A 227 -16.11 9.33 8.59
CA ASP A 227 -16.24 10.55 9.37
C ASP A 227 -16.86 11.71 8.55
N ALA A 228 -16.36 11.97 7.36
CA ALA A 228 -16.71 13.17 6.60
C ALA A 228 -17.72 12.93 5.46
N VAL A 229 -17.63 11.82 4.73
CA VAL A 229 -18.37 11.61 3.50
C VAL A 229 -19.67 10.81 3.74
N MET A 230 -19.61 9.75 4.51
CA MET A 230 -20.78 8.89 4.73
C MET A 230 -21.94 9.61 5.41
N PRO A 231 -21.76 10.60 6.32
CA PRO A 231 -22.83 11.44 6.85
C PRO A 231 -23.55 12.27 5.78
N VAL A 232 -22.83 12.68 4.70
CA VAL A 232 -23.41 13.41 3.58
C VAL A 232 -24.37 12.53 2.74
N PHE A 233 -24.15 11.20 2.81
CA PHE A 233 -25.01 10.18 2.17
C PHE A 233 -26.05 9.59 3.13
N GLY A 234 -26.12 10.06 4.39
CA GLY A 234 -27.15 9.68 5.34
C GLY A 234 -26.73 8.69 6.42
N LEU A 235 -25.41 8.45 6.63
CA LEU A 235 -24.97 7.74 7.83
C LEU A 235 -25.45 8.49 9.07
N GLY A 236 -26.11 7.77 10.01
CA GLY A 236 -26.71 8.36 11.19
C GLY A 236 -28.08 9.00 11.01
N ALA A 237 -28.57 9.19 9.78
CA ALA A 237 -29.92 9.64 9.52
C ALA A 237 -30.96 8.63 10.03
N SER A 238 -32.11 9.11 10.54
CA SER A 238 -33.15 8.24 11.12
C SER A 238 -34.23 7.85 10.10
N LEU A 239 -34.79 6.65 10.26
CA LEU A 239 -35.95 6.18 9.53
C LEU A 239 -37.23 6.71 10.17
N LYS A 240 -38.29 6.94 9.34
CA LYS A 240 -39.60 7.42 9.78
C LYS A 240 -40.38 6.32 10.51
N SER A 241 -40.36 5.11 9.95
CA SER A 241 -41.19 3.99 10.41
C SER A 241 -40.72 3.42 11.76
N LYS A 242 -39.40 3.29 11.98
CA LYS A 242 -38.84 2.55 13.12
C LYS A 242 -38.06 3.41 14.10
N ARG A 243 -37.85 4.70 13.83
CA ARG A 243 -36.95 5.59 14.58
C ARG A 243 -35.52 5.02 14.79
N LEU A 244 -35.13 4.09 13.96
CA LEU A 244 -33.77 3.52 13.92
C LEU A 244 -32.91 4.32 12.94
N PRO A 245 -31.57 4.34 13.11
CA PRO A 245 -30.69 4.94 12.12
C PRO A 245 -30.67 4.11 10.83
N MET A 246 -30.24 4.73 9.75
CA MET A 246 -29.89 4.05 8.51
C MET A 246 -28.86 2.93 8.80
N PRO A 247 -28.98 1.76 8.13
CA PRO A 247 -28.07 0.63 8.39
C PRO A 247 -26.60 0.99 8.14
N SER A 248 -25.79 0.98 9.19
CA SER A 248 -24.37 1.37 9.13
C SER A 248 -23.52 0.48 8.22
N ILE A 249 -23.94 -0.77 8.01
CA ILE A 249 -23.22 -1.73 7.18
C ILE A 249 -23.08 -1.25 5.72
N LEU A 250 -24.10 -0.61 5.16
CA LEU A 250 -24.06 -0.07 3.81
C LEU A 250 -22.93 0.97 3.65
N TYR A 251 -22.77 1.81 4.65
CA TYR A 251 -21.75 2.86 4.65
C TYR A 251 -20.36 2.29 4.94
N ALA A 252 -20.26 1.29 5.81
CA ALA A 252 -19.02 0.59 6.09
C ALA A 252 -18.47 -0.12 4.83
N GLU A 253 -19.35 -0.78 4.07
CA GLU A 253 -18.98 -1.39 2.79
C GLU A 253 -18.65 -0.35 1.72
N LEU A 254 -19.39 0.76 1.65
CA LEU A 254 -19.14 1.84 0.70
C LEU A 254 -17.84 2.59 0.96
N ALA A 255 -17.44 2.71 2.23
CA ALA A 255 -16.19 3.35 2.63
C ALA A 255 -14.96 2.44 2.44
N HIS A 256 -15.14 1.13 2.24
CA HIS A 256 -14.05 0.17 2.16
C HIS A 256 -13.88 -0.34 0.72
N TRP A 257 -12.83 0.11 0.04
CA TRP A 257 -12.58 -0.15 -1.38
C TRP A 257 -12.88 -1.59 -1.86
N PRO A 258 -12.37 -2.66 -1.19
CA PRO A 258 -12.63 -4.03 -1.63
C PRO A 258 -14.10 -4.46 -1.54
N SER A 259 -14.88 -3.83 -0.65
CA SER A 259 -16.26 -4.22 -0.35
C SER A 259 -17.29 -3.46 -1.20
N ILE A 260 -16.91 -2.36 -1.85
CA ILE A 260 -17.85 -1.50 -2.61
C ILE A 260 -18.65 -2.33 -3.63
N ASN A 261 -18.03 -3.28 -4.31
CA ASN A 261 -18.70 -4.13 -5.29
C ASN A 261 -19.84 -4.99 -4.72
N ASN A 262 -19.77 -5.32 -3.41
CA ASN A 262 -20.83 -6.07 -2.75
C ASN A 262 -22.17 -5.32 -2.76
N LEU A 263 -22.13 -3.99 -2.89
CA LEU A 263 -23.32 -3.14 -2.94
C LEU A 263 -24.00 -3.11 -4.31
N TYR A 264 -23.30 -3.52 -5.38
CA TYR A 264 -23.79 -3.37 -6.76
C TYR A 264 -24.58 -4.59 -7.24
N ASN A 265 -25.64 -4.91 -6.51
CA ASN A 265 -26.56 -6.00 -6.86
C ASN A 265 -28.02 -5.57 -6.70
N ALA A 266 -28.93 -6.30 -7.35
CA ALA A 266 -30.36 -5.97 -7.40
C ALA A 266 -31.04 -6.00 -6.01
N ARG A 267 -30.53 -6.80 -5.08
CA ARG A 267 -31.06 -6.88 -3.71
C ARG A 267 -30.74 -5.60 -2.94
N THR A 268 -29.48 -5.20 -2.91
CA THR A 268 -29.03 -3.97 -2.24
C THR A 268 -29.71 -2.74 -2.83
N LEU A 269 -29.85 -2.68 -4.16
CA LEU A 269 -30.52 -1.56 -4.81
C LEU A 269 -31.98 -1.44 -4.38
N ARG A 270 -32.74 -2.56 -4.24
CA ARG A 270 -34.09 -2.54 -3.69
C ARG A 270 -34.14 -2.07 -2.25
N GLU A 271 -33.25 -2.60 -1.41
CA GLU A 271 -33.14 -2.20 -0.01
C GLU A 271 -32.86 -0.70 0.13
N VAL A 272 -31.93 -0.15 -0.63
CA VAL A 272 -31.58 1.28 -0.57
C VAL A 272 -32.77 2.15 -1.06
N ARG A 273 -33.57 1.71 -2.06
CA ARG A 273 -34.80 2.41 -2.50
C ARG A 273 -35.87 2.43 -1.40
N GLU A 274 -36.02 1.33 -0.67
CA GLU A 274 -36.95 1.26 0.48
C GLU A 274 -36.47 2.17 1.61
N LEU A 275 -35.19 2.19 1.92
CA LEU A 275 -34.63 3.08 2.91
C LEU A 275 -34.73 4.55 2.52
N ASP A 276 -34.53 4.91 1.25
CA ASP A 276 -34.73 6.28 0.75
C ASP A 276 -36.18 6.77 0.96
N ALA A 277 -37.16 5.95 0.67
CA ALA A 277 -38.56 6.28 0.89
C ALA A 277 -38.91 6.51 2.38
N ASP A 278 -38.25 5.77 3.28
CA ASP A 278 -38.46 5.83 4.73
C ASP A 278 -37.52 6.79 5.48
N CYS A 279 -36.48 7.36 4.83
CA CYS A 279 -35.51 8.24 5.46
C CYS A 279 -36.12 9.61 5.83
N ARG A 280 -35.77 10.12 7.03
CA ARG A 280 -36.17 11.47 7.46
C ARG A 280 -35.42 12.59 6.76
N GLU A 281 -34.24 12.28 6.22
CA GLU A 281 -33.38 13.19 5.48
C GLU A 281 -33.28 12.76 4.01
N PRO A 282 -34.32 12.91 3.21
CA PRO A 282 -34.43 12.31 1.87
C PRO A 282 -33.38 12.84 0.88
N GLN A 283 -32.83 14.04 1.12
CA GLN A 283 -31.74 14.55 0.27
C GLN A 283 -30.46 13.70 0.43
N LYS A 284 -30.14 13.30 1.67
CA LYS A 284 -28.96 12.49 1.94
C LYS A 284 -29.12 11.06 1.43
N SER A 285 -30.29 10.43 1.68
CA SER A 285 -30.54 9.06 1.23
C SER A 285 -30.62 8.94 -0.30
N ARG A 286 -31.12 9.97 -1.00
CA ARG A 286 -31.07 10.01 -2.47
C ARG A 286 -29.65 10.02 -3.02
N ARG A 287 -28.70 10.69 -2.34
CA ARG A 287 -27.29 10.66 -2.71
C ARG A 287 -26.73 9.25 -2.60
N LEU A 288 -27.02 8.53 -1.49
CA LEU A 288 -26.65 7.12 -1.36
C LEU A 288 -27.24 6.28 -2.51
N LEU A 289 -28.54 6.43 -2.77
CA LEU A 289 -29.21 5.72 -3.86
C LEU A 289 -28.51 5.98 -5.20
N GLN A 290 -28.18 7.23 -5.49
CA GLN A 290 -27.50 7.62 -6.72
C GLN A 290 -26.08 7.02 -6.82
N VAL A 291 -25.33 6.97 -5.71
CA VAL A 291 -24.01 6.35 -5.66
C VAL A 291 -24.09 4.86 -5.98
N ILE A 292 -25.07 4.15 -5.41
CA ILE A 292 -25.26 2.71 -5.65
C ILE A 292 -25.76 2.45 -7.08
N GLU A 293 -26.77 3.18 -7.53
CA GLU A 293 -27.43 3.01 -8.83
C GLU A 293 -26.48 3.27 -10.01
N LYS A 294 -25.65 4.33 -9.89
CA LYS A 294 -24.66 4.72 -10.91
C LYS A 294 -23.27 4.11 -10.68
N ARG A 295 -23.11 3.25 -9.68
CA ARG A 295 -21.83 2.60 -9.31
C ARG A 295 -20.68 3.59 -9.07
N LEU A 296 -20.94 4.69 -8.38
CA LEU A 296 -19.96 5.77 -8.16
C LEU A 296 -19.03 5.54 -6.96
N GLY A 297 -19.19 4.48 -6.17
CA GLY A 297 -18.51 4.28 -4.91
C GLY A 297 -16.98 4.34 -5.01
N HIS A 298 -16.37 3.70 -6.04
CA HIS A 298 -14.92 3.74 -6.22
C HIS A 298 -14.42 5.13 -6.62
N ARG A 299 -15.21 5.89 -7.38
CA ARG A 299 -14.86 7.29 -7.70
C ARG A 299 -14.92 8.17 -6.46
N VAL A 300 -15.92 7.96 -5.59
CA VAL A 300 -15.98 8.62 -4.27
C VAL A 300 -14.76 8.25 -3.43
N ALA A 301 -14.37 6.97 -3.40
CA ALA A 301 -13.17 6.55 -2.66
C ALA A 301 -11.88 7.19 -3.18
N MET A 302 -11.75 7.41 -4.49
CA MET A 302 -10.61 8.13 -5.08
C MET A 302 -10.58 9.61 -4.66
N GLU A 303 -11.73 10.28 -4.59
CA GLU A 303 -11.80 11.66 -4.10
C GLU A 303 -11.43 11.77 -2.61
N VAL A 304 -11.79 10.76 -1.80
CA VAL A 304 -11.37 10.65 -0.39
C VAL A 304 -9.86 10.49 -0.28
N GLU A 305 -9.27 9.57 -1.05
CA GLU A 305 -7.81 9.37 -1.09
C GLU A 305 -7.10 10.66 -1.51
N GLY A 306 -7.60 11.34 -2.54
CA GLY A 306 -7.08 12.63 -2.98
C GLY A 306 -7.12 13.71 -1.90
N ALA A 307 -8.22 13.82 -1.16
CA ALA A 307 -8.35 14.75 -0.04
C ALA A 307 -7.38 14.38 1.11
N LYS A 308 -7.25 13.10 1.48
CA LYS A 308 -6.26 12.64 2.46
C LYS A 308 -4.84 13.05 2.06
N ILE A 309 -4.47 12.86 0.80
CA ILE A 309 -3.14 13.27 0.30
C ILE A 309 -2.96 14.79 0.43
N ARG A 310 -3.94 15.60 0.04
CA ARG A 310 -3.85 17.06 0.18
C ARG A 310 -3.80 17.53 1.63
N LEU A 311 -4.41 16.80 2.57
CA LEU A 311 -4.31 17.06 4.01
C LEU A 311 -2.89 16.83 4.57
N THR A 312 -1.99 16.18 3.87
CA THR A 312 -0.58 16.09 4.31
C THR A 312 0.11 17.46 4.27
N GLU A 313 -0.31 18.34 3.39
CA GLU A 313 0.27 19.68 3.19
C GLU A 313 -0.64 20.81 3.72
N ARG A 314 -1.97 20.57 3.83
CA ARG A 314 -2.98 21.57 4.18
C ARG A 314 -3.66 21.24 5.52
N GLU A 315 -4.07 22.28 6.24
CA GLU A 315 -4.84 22.12 7.48
C GLU A 315 -6.33 21.80 7.21
N SER A 316 -6.84 22.16 6.04
CA SER A 316 -8.22 21.92 5.62
C SER A 316 -8.31 21.71 4.12
N ASP A 317 -9.30 20.91 3.71
CA ASP A 317 -9.63 20.63 2.32
C ASP A 317 -11.12 20.22 2.23
N ALA A 318 -11.56 19.78 1.06
CA ALA A 318 -12.87 19.18 0.86
C ALA A 318 -12.77 17.99 -0.09
N VAL A 319 -13.56 16.94 0.19
CA VAL A 319 -13.79 15.86 -0.76
C VAL A 319 -14.79 16.35 -1.79
N ASP A 320 -14.41 16.38 -3.06
CA ASP A 320 -15.30 16.74 -4.16
C ASP A 320 -16.29 15.59 -4.44
N LEU A 321 -17.55 15.87 -4.28
CA LEU A 321 -18.66 14.94 -4.52
C LEU A 321 -19.57 15.41 -5.67
N SER A 322 -19.09 16.34 -6.50
CA SER A 322 -19.83 16.88 -7.66
C SER A 322 -20.25 15.80 -8.66
N LEU A 323 -19.57 14.65 -8.65
CA LEU A 323 -19.96 13.47 -9.42
C LEU A 323 -21.29 12.84 -8.96
N VAL A 324 -21.69 13.10 -7.70
CA VAL A 324 -22.97 12.62 -7.13
C VAL A 324 -24.04 13.69 -7.28
N GLU A 325 -23.76 14.93 -6.88
CA GLU A 325 -24.67 16.08 -6.97
C GLU A 325 -23.85 17.34 -7.28
N ALA A 326 -24.26 18.12 -8.26
CA ALA A 326 -23.51 19.28 -8.71
C ALA A 326 -23.20 20.26 -7.54
N GLY A 327 -21.94 20.58 -7.33
CA GLY A 327 -21.46 21.48 -6.27
C GLY A 327 -21.43 20.85 -4.88
N LEU A 328 -21.73 19.56 -4.74
CA LEU A 328 -21.62 18.84 -3.47
C LEU A 328 -20.16 18.66 -3.09
N SER A 329 -19.84 18.92 -1.83
CA SER A 329 -18.55 18.61 -1.24
C SER A 329 -18.68 18.26 0.24
N ALA A 330 -17.72 17.54 0.78
CA ALA A 330 -17.61 17.25 2.20
C ALA A 330 -16.35 17.93 2.76
N PRO A 331 -16.48 18.93 3.65
CA PRO A 331 -15.32 19.60 4.24
C PRO A 331 -14.56 18.63 5.15
N VAL A 332 -13.24 18.70 5.11
CA VAL A 332 -12.33 17.89 5.93
C VAL A 332 -11.24 18.77 6.54
N THR A 333 -10.82 18.45 7.75
CA THR A 333 -9.70 19.13 8.40
C THR A 333 -8.68 18.10 8.88
N ARG A 334 -7.40 18.50 8.96
CA ARG A 334 -6.35 17.63 9.50
C ARG A 334 -6.67 17.19 10.92
N SER A 335 -7.14 18.08 11.78
CA SER A 335 -7.47 17.72 13.17
C SER A 335 -8.61 16.70 13.29
N ALA A 336 -9.66 16.79 12.44
CA ALA A 336 -10.73 15.79 12.40
C ALA A 336 -10.21 14.45 11.87
N PHE A 337 -9.38 14.49 10.83
CA PHE A 337 -8.73 13.31 10.28
C PHE A 337 -7.81 12.64 11.31
N ASP A 338 -6.95 13.39 11.99
CA ASP A 338 -6.06 12.87 13.05
C ASP A 338 -6.87 12.23 14.18
N ALA A 339 -8.00 12.83 14.57
CA ALA A 339 -8.92 12.25 15.55
C ALA A 339 -9.57 10.94 15.05
N ALA A 340 -9.98 10.89 13.78
CA ALA A 340 -10.59 9.72 13.17
C ALA A 340 -9.63 8.52 13.11
N ILE A 341 -8.32 8.73 12.92
CA ILE A 341 -7.31 7.66 12.84
C ILE A 341 -6.59 7.39 14.17
N ALA A 342 -7.00 8.00 15.28
CA ALA A 342 -6.27 7.95 16.57
C ALA A 342 -6.12 6.52 17.11
N GLU A 343 -7.11 5.64 16.91
CA GLU A 343 -7.04 4.25 17.35
C GLU A 343 -5.99 3.47 16.54
N GLU A 344 -5.96 3.67 15.24
CA GLU A 344 -4.97 3.07 14.34
C GLU A 344 -3.55 3.53 14.66
N LEU A 345 -3.38 4.81 14.97
CA LEU A 345 -2.10 5.34 15.44
C LEU A 345 -1.67 4.70 16.78
N SER A 346 -2.60 4.45 17.68
CA SER A 346 -2.31 3.74 18.94
C SER A 346 -1.84 2.30 18.68
N ARG A 347 -2.47 1.58 17.74
CA ARG A 347 -2.05 0.24 17.33
C ARG A 347 -0.66 0.25 16.69
N MET A 348 -0.35 1.24 15.84
CA MET A 348 0.99 1.44 15.28
C MET A 348 2.02 1.67 16.40
N ALA A 349 1.71 2.55 17.34
CA ALA A 349 2.59 2.83 18.49
C ALA A 349 2.91 1.58 19.29
N HIS A 350 1.91 0.72 19.50
CA HIS A 350 2.10 -0.55 20.19
C HIS A 350 3.05 -1.46 19.43
N CYS A 351 2.82 -1.67 18.14
CA CYS A 351 3.68 -2.48 17.28
C CYS A 351 5.13 -1.98 17.25
N VAL A 352 5.33 -0.67 17.12
CA VAL A 352 6.67 -0.06 17.15
C VAL A 352 7.37 -0.34 18.49
N ARG A 353 6.67 -0.14 19.62
CA ARG A 353 7.26 -0.42 20.96
C ARG A 353 7.65 -1.88 21.13
N GLU A 354 6.82 -2.81 20.67
CA GLU A 354 7.13 -4.25 20.70
C GLU A 354 8.34 -4.57 19.83
N THR A 355 8.42 -4.02 18.63
CA THR A 355 9.53 -4.22 17.71
C THR A 355 10.84 -3.68 18.30
N LEU A 356 10.82 -2.48 18.86
CA LEU A 356 11.96 -1.90 19.58
C LEU A 356 12.38 -2.76 20.78
N SER A 357 11.44 -3.26 21.54
CA SER A 357 11.70 -4.14 22.69
C SER A 357 12.36 -5.45 22.26
N LYS A 358 11.92 -6.07 21.17
CA LYS A 358 12.54 -7.28 20.59
C LYS A 358 14.00 -7.01 20.17
N ALA A 359 14.29 -5.83 19.64
CA ALA A 359 15.64 -5.41 19.28
C ALA A 359 16.51 -5.01 20.49
N GLY A 360 15.98 -5.03 21.72
CA GLY A 360 16.68 -4.56 22.90
C GLY A 360 16.81 -3.04 23.01
N VAL A 361 15.96 -2.29 22.30
CA VAL A 361 15.92 -0.83 22.25
C VAL A 361 14.79 -0.30 23.14
N ASN A 362 15.00 0.85 23.78
CA ASN A 362 13.97 1.50 24.59
C ASN A 362 13.22 2.57 23.79
N ALA A 363 11.89 2.48 23.81
CA ALA A 363 11.02 3.57 23.38
C ALA A 363 10.68 4.52 24.53
N ALA A 364 10.32 5.76 24.22
CA ALA A 364 9.87 6.72 25.23
C ALA A 364 8.66 6.16 25.99
N GLY A 365 8.70 6.30 27.32
CA GLY A 365 7.65 5.81 28.23
C GLY A 365 7.76 4.34 28.64
N GLN A 366 8.75 3.57 28.14
CA GLN A 366 9.03 2.23 28.64
C GLN A 366 10.03 2.29 29.82
N LYS A 367 9.64 1.72 30.96
CA LYS A 367 10.57 1.47 32.08
C LYS A 367 11.30 0.17 31.78
N THR A 368 12.51 0.26 31.24
CA THR A 368 13.36 -0.92 30.99
C THR A 368 14.46 -1.01 32.03
N LEU A 369 14.58 -2.20 32.61
CA LEU A 369 15.61 -2.57 33.59
C LEU A 369 16.92 -3.07 32.95
N ARG A 370 17.11 -2.91 31.61
CA ARG A 370 18.31 -3.40 30.93
C ARG A 370 19.39 -2.35 30.85
N LEU A 371 20.55 -2.70 31.42
CA LEU A 371 21.74 -1.85 31.54
C LEU A 371 22.46 -1.55 30.20
N ASN A 372 22.09 -2.22 29.06
CA ASN A 372 22.71 -2.05 27.74
C ASN A 372 21.61 -1.93 26.65
N SER A 373 20.75 -0.93 26.73
CA SER A 373 19.80 -0.68 25.64
C SER A 373 20.50 0.02 24.47
N GLN A 374 20.45 -0.58 23.29
CA GLN A 374 20.85 0.10 22.04
C GLN A 374 19.95 1.33 21.84
N LYS A 375 20.53 2.38 21.28
CA LYS A 375 19.81 3.61 20.95
C LYS A 375 19.49 3.61 19.47
N VAL A 376 18.27 3.99 19.11
CA VAL A 376 17.97 4.29 17.71
C VAL A 376 18.52 5.68 17.37
N ASP A 377 19.39 5.74 16.37
CA ASP A 377 19.99 6.99 15.88
C ASP A 377 19.06 7.66 14.85
N THR A 378 18.41 6.88 14.00
CA THR A 378 17.63 7.36 12.87
C THR A 378 16.30 6.64 12.75
N ILE A 379 15.22 7.38 12.43
CA ILE A 379 13.95 6.86 11.95
C ILE A 379 13.91 7.14 10.45
N PHE A 380 13.83 6.10 9.64
CA PHE A 380 13.67 6.23 8.20
C PHE A 380 12.26 5.84 7.80
N VAL A 381 11.50 6.82 7.30
CA VAL A 381 10.09 6.63 6.93
C VAL A 381 9.98 6.48 5.41
N THR A 382 9.36 5.39 4.97
CA THR A 382 9.03 5.11 3.58
C THR A 382 7.56 4.74 3.42
N GLY A 383 7.09 4.63 2.18
CA GLY A 383 5.68 4.40 1.88
C GLY A 383 4.82 5.66 1.97
N GLY A 384 3.75 5.70 1.16
CA GLY A 384 2.93 6.91 0.98
C GLY A 384 2.22 7.39 2.24
N SER A 385 1.79 6.46 3.08
CA SER A 385 1.09 6.79 4.32
C SER A 385 2.03 7.28 5.42
N GLY A 386 3.33 7.06 5.27
CA GLY A 386 4.36 7.66 6.11
C GLY A 386 4.47 9.18 6.02
N LEU A 387 3.87 9.80 5.00
CA LEU A 387 3.81 11.26 4.86
C LEU A 387 2.71 11.90 5.73
N VAL A 388 1.76 11.13 6.26
CA VAL A 388 0.71 11.65 7.14
C VAL A 388 1.35 12.28 8.38
N PRO A 389 1.08 13.58 8.68
CA PRO A 389 1.74 14.30 9.77
C PRO A 389 1.60 13.63 11.13
N ALA A 390 0.43 13.11 11.46
CA ALA A 390 0.18 12.40 12.72
C ALA A 390 1.03 11.13 12.89
N VAL A 391 1.29 10.40 11.79
CA VAL A 391 2.19 9.24 11.77
C VAL A 391 3.62 9.66 12.09
N ARG A 392 4.10 10.72 11.44
CA ARG A 392 5.46 11.25 11.68
C ARG A 392 5.63 11.76 13.11
N GLN A 393 4.64 12.46 13.62
CA GLN A 393 4.62 12.95 15.01
C GLN A 393 4.63 11.78 16.01
N LEU A 394 3.87 10.73 15.75
CA LEU A 394 3.87 9.51 16.54
C LEU A 394 5.26 8.88 16.62
N LEU A 395 5.91 8.67 15.48
CA LEU A 395 7.24 8.06 15.44
C LEU A 395 8.30 8.92 16.14
N ALA A 396 8.27 10.24 15.92
CA ALA A 396 9.14 11.19 16.60
C ALA A 396 8.92 11.20 18.13
N ALA A 397 7.66 11.09 18.58
CA ALA A 397 7.35 11.03 20.01
C ALA A 397 7.80 9.73 20.67
N LEU A 398 7.82 8.61 19.94
CA LEU A 398 8.32 7.33 20.43
C LEU A 398 9.84 7.29 20.57
N LEU A 399 10.55 8.01 19.71
CA LEU A 399 12.00 8.04 19.64
C LEU A 399 12.53 9.49 19.55
N PRO A 400 12.38 10.29 20.62
CA PRO A 400 12.64 11.73 20.61
C PRO A 400 14.11 12.11 20.36
N HIS A 401 15.03 11.16 20.47
CA HIS A 401 16.46 11.38 20.25
C HIS A 401 16.92 10.93 18.87
N ALA A 402 16.07 10.23 18.12
CA ALA A 402 16.38 9.78 16.77
C ALA A 402 16.12 10.89 15.74
N VAL A 403 16.94 10.93 14.71
CA VAL A 403 16.73 11.86 13.60
C VAL A 403 15.70 11.27 12.65
N LEU A 404 14.54 11.94 12.50
CA LEU A 404 13.53 11.51 11.55
C LEU A 404 13.94 11.93 10.14
N ARG A 405 14.09 10.95 9.28
CA ARG A 405 14.38 11.13 7.86
C ARG A 405 13.26 10.54 7.02
N SER A 406 12.95 11.20 5.92
CA SER A 406 12.11 10.62 4.87
C SER A 406 13.06 10.12 3.78
N GLY A 407 12.77 8.96 3.20
CA GLY A 407 13.26 8.69 1.86
C GLY A 407 12.74 9.82 0.95
N ASP A 408 13.59 10.33 0.08
CA ASP A 408 13.24 11.45 -0.81
C ASP A 408 12.07 11.13 -1.75
N ASP A 409 11.68 9.84 -1.84
CA ASP A 409 10.57 9.36 -2.69
C ASP A 409 9.91 8.10 -2.12
N PHE A 410 8.67 7.87 -2.52
CA PHE A 410 7.95 6.57 -2.42
C PHE A 410 8.70 5.40 -3.08
N LEU A 411 9.84 5.66 -3.68
CA LEU A 411 10.62 4.78 -4.55
C LEU A 411 11.97 4.39 -3.95
N SER A 412 12.21 4.69 -2.67
CA SER A 412 13.49 4.38 -1.99
C SER A 412 13.81 2.88 -2.00
N VAL A 413 12.81 2.03 -1.82
CA VAL A 413 12.97 0.57 -1.92
C VAL A 413 13.42 0.17 -3.32
N ALA A 414 12.70 0.62 -4.36
CA ALA A 414 13.04 0.30 -5.75
C ALA A 414 14.43 0.81 -6.16
N LYS A 415 14.81 2.02 -5.73
CA LYS A 415 16.16 2.57 -5.94
C LYS A 415 17.23 1.70 -5.26
N GLY A 416 16.98 1.29 -4.02
CA GLY A 416 17.89 0.42 -3.28
C GLY A 416 18.02 -0.97 -3.90
N LEU A 417 16.93 -1.57 -4.36
CA LEU A 417 16.95 -2.85 -5.08
C LEU A 417 17.68 -2.75 -6.41
N THR A 418 17.56 -1.62 -7.12
CA THR A 418 18.30 -1.37 -8.35
C THR A 418 19.80 -1.28 -8.09
N GLU A 419 20.18 -0.65 -6.99
CA GLU A 419 21.58 -0.61 -6.56
C GLU A 419 22.10 -2.00 -6.15
N GLU A 420 21.27 -2.84 -5.50
CA GLU A 420 21.58 -4.23 -5.24
C GLU A 420 21.79 -5.00 -6.54
N ALA A 421 20.98 -4.76 -7.55
CA ALA A 421 21.15 -5.39 -8.86
C ALA A 421 22.49 -5.02 -9.49
N ARG A 422 22.93 -3.77 -9.34
CA ARG A 422 24.25 -3.32 -9.78
C ARG A 422 25.40 -4.05 -9.06
N ILE A 423 25.26 -4.31 -7.77
CA ILE A 423 26.29 -4.98 -6.98
C ILE A 423 26.37 -6.48 -7.28
N ARG A 424 25.23 -7.13 -7.47
CA ARG A 424 25.15 -8.59 -7.63
C ARG A 424 25.41 -9.06 -9.05
N PHE A 425 25.11 -8.24 -10.03
CA PHE A 425 25.13 -8.61 -11.45
C PHE A 425 26.04 -7.71 -12.32
N GLY A 426 26.54 -6.62 -11.76
CA GLY A 426 27.37 -5.59 -12.46
C GLY A 426 28.85 -5.76 -12.39
#